data_59eaac4d92fddcbc7ee3c635a4545fba
#
_entry.id   59eaac4d92fddcbc7ee3c635a4545fba
#
_cell.length_a   1.000
_cell.length_b   1.000
_cell.length_c   1.000
_cell.angle_alpha   90.00
_cell.angle_beta   90.00
_cell.angle_gamma   90.00
#
_symmetry.space_group_name_H-M   'P 1'
#
loop_
_entity.id
_entity.type
_entity.pdbx_description
1 polymer ?
#
loop_
_entity_poly.entity_id
_entity_poly.type
_entity_poly.pdbx_seq_one_letter_code
_entity_poly.pdbx_strand_id
1 'polypeptide(L)'
;MWKDATEMALAVNQKQVSAKELVQETIDRIEKLNPPLNAVVSKQYEEALKEAEKEDYLGKPFAGVPFLLKDLGQNEKGQPSSAGSCLLAGRPAGHTDTYVQRLKDLGFIIVGRTNTPEFGFKNISDASLHGPVNLPLDPSRNAGGSSGGAAAALASGMVSIAAASDGGGSIRIPASFNGLIGLKTSRGRIPVGPKSYRGWQGASVNFALTKSVRDTQRLLYHFQDYQLEAPFPLAKLSEEEVFGKLSRPLKIAYYTKSPVGSKVSLEAVEAVQKACHHLANLGHEVVELSEYPLDGVALMKSFYLMNSVDTAQMFDEIEAAFGRQMTLDDMEVMSWAIYQSGQTIPAKLHSKALLDWDQFGASMARFHEEYDLLLTPTVADVAPKHGQFDLSADLLDRLKQTQNYSMEEQQDLIWQMFEDSLALTPFTQQANITGQPAISLPTYQTPQGLPIGVQFTAAKGREDLLLYVADQLEQARLLHL
;
A
#
# COMPACT_ATOMS: atom_id res chain seq x y z
N MET A 1 20.71 -3.64 -17.78
CA MET A 1 19.50 -3.40 -16.95
C MET A 1 19.96 -2.63 -15.71
N TRP A 2 19.28 -1.56 -15.36
CA TRP A 2 19.58 -0.74 -14.19
C TRP A 2 19.28 -1.51 -12.90
N LYS A 3 20.12 -1.32 -11.86
CA LYS A 3 19.93 -1.98 -10.57
C LYS A 3 18.66 -1.46 -9.87
N ASP A 4 18.50 -0.13 -9.85
CA ASP A 4 17.38 0.56 -9.19
C ASP A 4 17.17 1.99 -9.73
N ALA A 5 16.20 2.73 -9.20
CA ALA A 5 15.89 4.11 -9.60
C ALA A 5 17.01 5.11 -9.25
N THR A 6 17.73 4.88 -8.16
CA THR A 6 18.88 5.70 -7.78
C THR A 6 19.99 5.61 -8.82
N GLU A 7 20.31 4.42 -9.33
CA GLU A 7 21.31 4.25 -10.39
C GLU A 7 20.88 4.97 -11.68
N MET A 8 19.60 4.85 -12.07
CA MET A 8 19.05 5.58 -13.23
C MET A 8 19.24 7.10 -13.08
N ALA A 9 18.84 7.66 -11.94
CA ALA A 9 18.95 9.10 -11.68
C ALA A 9 20.40 9.59 -11.70
N LEU A 10 21.33 8.81 -11.17
CA LEU A 10 22.76 9.12 -11.21
C LEU A 10 23.29 9.12 -12.65
N ALA A 11 22.94 8.12 -13.45
CA ALA A 11 23.35 8.03 -14.86
C ALA A 11 22.82 9.20 -15.70
N VAL A 12 21.56 9.64 -15.45
CA VAL A 12 21.00 10.83 -16.11
C VAL A 12 21.76 12.10 -15.71
N ASN A 13 21.99 12.31 -14.40
CA ASN A 13 22.73 13.48 -13.91
C ASN A 13 24.17 13.52 -14.41
N GLN A 14 24.79 12.35 -14.65
CA GLN A 14 26.13 12.21 -15.22
C GLN A 14 26.13 12.23 -16.77
N LYS A 15 24.97 12.39 -17.41
CA LYS A 15 24.79 12.37 -18.88
C LYS A 15 25.26 11.08 -19.55
N GLN A 16 25.21 9.95 -18.84
CA GLN A 16 25.50 8.61 -19.38
C GLN A 16 24.32 8.07 -20.19
N VAL A 17 23.10 8.51 -19.86
CA VAL A 17 21.84 8.22 -20.54
C VAL A 17 20.95 9.44 -20.45
N SER A 18 20.12 9.70 -21.45
CA SER A 18 19.10 10.74 -21.40
C SER A 18 17.82 10.22 -20.74
N ALA A 19 17.04 11.11 -20.12
CA ALA A 19 15.71 10.74 -19.62
C ALA A 19 14.80 10.26 -20.75
N LYS A 20 14.93 10.81 -21.96
CA LYS A 20 14.16 10.38 -23.13
C LYS A 20 14.43 8.92 -23.49
N GLU A 21 15.71 8.48 -23.44
CA GLU A 21 16.06 7.06 -23.65
C GLU A 21 15.47 6.18 -22.56
N LEU A 22 15.52 6.59 -21.27
CA LEU A 22 14.91 5.83 -20.17
C LEU A 22 13.38 5.74 -20.30
N VAL A 23 12.71 6.82 -20.67
CA VAL A 23 11.26 6.83 -20.91
C VAL A 23 10.90 5.93 -22.07
N GLN A 24 11.63 6.00 -23.20
CA GLN A 24 11.38 5.13 -24.36
C GLN A 24 11.60 3.65 -24.00
N GLU A 25 12.70 3.31 -23.32
CA GLU A 25 12.97 1.95 -22.85
C GLU A 25 11.87 1.43 -21.91
N THR A 26 11.34 2.30 -21.07
CA THR A 26 10.21 1.96 -20.16
C THR A 26 8.92 1.72 -20.94
N ILE A 27 8.61 2.56 -21.94
CA ILE A 27 7.47 2.37 -22.85
C ILE A 27 7.56 1.02 -23.55
N ASP A 28 8.72 0.71 -24.12
CA ASP A 28 8.94 -0.55 -24.86
C ASP A 28 8.76 -1.78 -23.94
N ARG A 29 9.22 -1.69 -22.68
CA ARG A 29 9.01 -2.75 -21.67
C ARG A 29 7.55 -2.89 -21.28
N ILE A 30 6.83 -1.78 -21.08
CA ILE A 30 5.39 -1.81 -20.74
C ILE A 30 4.63 -2.46 -21.89
N GLU A 31 4.83 -2.04 -23.14
CA GLU A 31 4.13 -2.60 -24.29
C GLU A 31 4.39 -4.11 -24.46
N LYS A 32 5.60 -4.57 -24.14
CA LYS A 32 5.99 -5.98 -24.23
C LYS A 32 5.45 -6.83 -23.08
N LEU A 33 5.52 -6.32 -21.83
CA LEU A 33 5.33 -7.13 -20.62
C LEU A 33 3.93 -6.99 -20.02
N ASN A 34 3.23 -5.89 -20.31
CA ASN A 34 1.93 -5.61 -19.71
C ASN A 34 0.78 -6.52 -20.20
N PRO A 35 0.68 -6.93 -21.48
CA PRO A 35 -0.48 -7.68 -21.96
C PRO A 35 -0.81 -8.93 -21.13
N PRO A 36 0.12 -9.80 -20.72
CA PRO A 36 -0.19 -10.95 -19.87
C PRO A 36 -0.37 -10.60 -18.39
N LEU A 37 0.02 -9.41 -17.93
CA LEU A 37 0.01 -9.03 -16.51
C LEU A 37 -1.13 -8.11 -16.14
N ASN A 38 -1.63 -7.31 -17.08
CA ASN A 38 -2.67 -6.29 -16.86
C ASN A 38 -2.35 -5.31 -15.72
N ALA A 39 -1.07 -4.94 -15.61
CA ALA A 39 -0.53 -4.11 -14.54
C ALA A 39 -0.72 -2.60 -14.79
N VAL A 40 -0.62 -2.15 -16.06
CA VAL A 40 -0.71 -0.74 -16.48
C VAL A 40 -2.01 -0.56 -17.27
N VAL A 41 -2.86 0.37 -16.82
CA VAL A 41 -4.22 0.59 -17.35
C VAL A 41 -4.43 1.95 -18.00
N SER A 42 -3.52 2.90 -17.77
CA SER A 42 -3.54 4.21 -18.42
C SER A 42 -2.12 4.59 -18.84
N LYS A 43 -1.99 5.20 -20.01
CA LYS A 43 -0.71 5.50 -20.67
C LYS A 43 -0.60 7.01 -20.93
N GLN A 44 0.55 7.62 -20.61
CA GLN A 44 0.85 9.04 -20.78
C GLN A 44 2.16 9.21 -21.57
N TYR A 45 2.38 8.38 -22.60
CA TYR A 45 3.67 8.25 -23.29
C TYR A 45 4.12 9.51 -24.02
N GLU A 46 3.21 10.18 -24.73
CA GLU A 46 3.54 11.39 -25.47
C GLU A 46 3.93 12.54 -24.52
N GLU A 47 3.18 12.71 -23.44
CA GLU A 47 3.47 13.71 -22.41
C GLU A 47 4.79 13.41 -21.71
N ALA A 48 5.06 12.16 -21.38
CA ALA A 48 6.30 11.72 -20.76
C ALA A 48 7.52 11.99 -21.63
N LEU A 49 7.44 11.68 -22.94
CA LEU A 49 8.50 11.96 -23.89
C LEU A 49 8.76 13.47 -24.05
N LYS A 50 7.69 14.30 -24.10
CA LYS A 50 7.82 15.76 -24.13
C LYS A 50 8.41 16.32 -22.84
N GLU A 51 8.04 15.75 -21.68
CA GLU A 51 8.60 16.16 -20.39
C GLU A 51 10.10 15.80 -20.30
N ALA A 52 10.48 14.64 -20.79
CA ALA A 52 11.87 14.20 -20.84
C ALA A 52 12.79 15.08 -21.69
N GLU A 53 12.26 15.86 -22.65
CA GLU A 53 13.00 16.80 -23.48
C GLU A 53 13.32 18.13 -22.80
N LYS A 54 12.60 18.50 -21.70
CA LYS A 54 12.73 19.83 -21.05
C LYS A 54 13.98 19.96 -20.18
N GLU A 55 14.57 18.86 -19.74
CA GLU A 55 15.76 18.78 -18.87
C GLU A 55 15.65 19.54 -17.53
N ASP A 56 14.45 19.95 -17.12
CA ASP A 56 14.20 20.64 -15.84
C ASP A 56 14.27 19.70 -14.62
N TYR A 57 14.44 18.41 -14.86
CA TYR A 57 14.69 17.37 -13.86
C TYR A 57 16.17 17.23 -13.45
N LEU A 58 17.11 17.81 -14.21
CA LEU A 58 18.55 17.69 -13.93
C LEU A 58 18.92 18.21 -12.55
N GLY A 59 19.80 17.49 -11.86
CA GLY A 59 20.22 17.79 -10.49
C GLY A 59 19.23 17.37 -9.40
N LYS A 60 18.04 16.91 -9.78
CA LYS A 60 17.04 16.42 -8.81
C LYS A 60 17.35 15.00 -8.33
N PRO A 61 16.81 14.59 -7.15
CA PRO A 61 17.09 13.28 -6.56
C PRO A 61 16.76 12.09 -7.46
N PHE A 62 15.69 12.15 -8.23
CA PHE A 62 15.25 11.10 -9.16
C PHE A 62 15.18 11.61 -10.59
N ALA A 63 16.22 12.33 -11.00
CA ALA A 63 16.33 12.98 -12.30
C ALA A 63 15.99 12.07 -13.47
N GLY A 64 14.89 12.37 -14.17
CA GLY A 64 14.48 11.70 -15.38
C GLY A 64 14.02 10.24 -15.22
N VAL A 65 13.81 9.76 -14.00
CA VAL A 65 13.37 8.38 -13.73
C VAL A 65 11.91 8.20 -14.13
N PRO A 66 11.57 7.25 -15.02
CA PRO A 66 10.19 6.94 -15.37
C PRO A 66 9.42 6.34 -14.19
N PHE A 67 8.17 6.78 -13.99
CA PHE A 67 7.37 6.44 -12.84
C PHE A 67 5.91 6.18 -13.22
N LEU A 68 5.28 5.20 -12.57
CA LEU A 68 3.86 4.90 -12.72
C LEU A 68 3.10 5.35 -11.47
N LEU A 69 2.04 6.12 -11.65
CA LEU A 69 1.08 6.44 -10.59
C LEU A 69 0.12 5.26 -10.38
N LYS A 70 -0.46 5.15 -9.21
CA LYS A 70 -1.61 4.27 -8.97
C LYS A 70 -2.89 4.92 -9.51
N ASP A 71 -3.79 4.15 -10.07
CA ASP A 71 -5.08 4.66 -10.56
C ASP A 71 -6.11 4.90 -9.43
N LEU A 72 -5.62 5.34 -8.25
CA LEU A 72 -6.43 5.64 -7.07
C LEU A 72 -5.74 6.68 -6.19
N GLY A 73 -6.41 7.81 -5.95
CA GLY A 73 -5.98 8.80 -4.95
C GLY A 73 -4.61 9.45 -5.23
N GLN A 74 -4.23 9.55 -6.50
CA GLN A 74 -2.99 10.14 -7.00
C GLN A 74 -3.29 10.93 -8.27
N ASN A 75 -4.10 11.99 -8.12
CA ASN A 75 -4.59 12.78 -9.23
C ASN A 75 -3.50 13.64 -9.85
N GLU A 76 -3.46 13.70 -11.16
CA GLU A 76 -2.72 14.68 -11.97
C GLU A 76 -3.72 15.44 -12.82
N LYS A 77 -3.73 16.77 -12.72
CA LYS A 77 -4.69 17.62 -13.41
C LYS A 77 -4.68 17.38 -14.92
N GLY A 78 -5.87 17.12 -15.46
CA GLY A 78 -6.07 16.87 -16.90
C GLY A 78 -5.90 15.39 -17.29
N GLN A 79 -5.36 14.54 -16.43
CA GLN A 79 -5.19 13.10 -16.69
C GLN A 79 -6.33 12.30 -16.06
N PRO A 80 -6.79 11.20 -16.69
CA PRO A 80 -7.83 10.36 -16.12
C PRO A 80 -7.32 9.62 -14.87
N SER A 81 -8.23 9.44 -13.89
CA SER A 81 -8.03 8.61 -12.71
C SER A 81 -9.35 7.93 -12.39
N SER A 82 -9.46 6.63 -12.63
CA SER A 82 -10.72 5.92 -12.53
C SER A 82 -11.00 5.33 -11.15
N ALA A 83 -10.01 5.25 -10.27
CA ALA A 83 -10.11 4.50 -9.01
C ALA A 83 -10.55 3.03 -9.21
N GLY A 84 -10.29 2.43 -10.40
CA GLY A 84 -10.78 1.11 -10.78
C GLY A 84 -12.29 1.04 -11.00
N SER A 85 -13.02 2.17 -11.01
CA SER A 85 -14.48 2.23 -11.11
C SER A 85 -14.95 2.65 -12.50
N CYS A 86 -15.95 1.94 -13.03
CA CYS A 86 -16.64 2.31 -14.26
C CYS A 86 -17.28 3.71 -14.16
N LEU A 87 -17.71 4.11 -12.95
CA LEU A 87 -18.32 5.41 -12.67
C LEU A 87 -17.40 6.60 -12.99
N LEU A 88 -16.09 6.44 -12.75
CA LEU A 88 -15.10 7.49 -12.94
C LEU A 88 -14.24 7.30 -14.20
N ALA A 89 -14.47 6.24 -14.97
CA ALA A 89 -13.68 5.91 -16.16
C ALA A 89 -13.64 7.08 -17.17
N GLY A 90 -12.44 7.38 -17.68
CA GLY A 90 -12.23 8.42 -18.70
C GLY A 90 -12.40 9.87 -18.21
N ARG A 91 -12.67 10.11 -16.93
CA ARG A 91 -12.85 11.46 -16.37
C ARG A 91 -11.50 12.07 -16.02
N PRO A 92 -11.14 13.25 -16.56
CA PRO A 92 -9.91 13.92 -16.21
C PRO A 92 -9.97 14.51 -14.80
N ALA A 93 -8.90 14.39 -14.03
CA ALA A 93 -8.79 14.99 -12.72
C ALA A 93 -8.75 16.52 -12.81
N GLY A 94 -9.50 17.20 -11.94
CA GLY A 94 -9.58 18.67 -11.90
C GLY A 94 -8.39 19.35 -11.20
N HIS A 95 -7.54 18.58 -10.51
CA HIS A 95 -6.40 19.09 -9.73
C HIS A 95 -5.25 18.09 -9.73
N THR A 96 -4.08 18.55 -9.30
CA THR A 96 -2.93 17.69 -9.01
C THR A 96 -2.81 17.53 -7.49
N ASP A 97 -2.71 16.30 -7.01
CA ASP A 97 -2.46 16.02 -5.59
C ASP A 97 -1.04 16.45 -5.19
N THR A 98 -0.88 16.91 -3.94
CA THR A 98 0.42 17.32 -3.39
C THR A 98 1.46 16.19 -3.50
N TYR A 99 1.03 14.95 -3.30
CA TYR A 99 1.87 13.76 -3.51
C TYR A 99 2.42 13.68 -4.93
N VAL A 100 1.58 13.84 -5.95
CA VAL A 100 1.99 13.77 -7.38
C VAL A 100 2.88 14.95 -7.75
N GLN A 101 2.54 16.17 -7.28
CA GLN A 101 3.39 17.33 -7.50
C GLN A 101 4.79 17.10 -6.92
N ARG A 102 4.87 16.57 -5.69
CA ARG A 102 6.16 16.29 -5.05
C ARG A 102 7.00 15.27 -5.82
N LEU A 103 6.39 14.23 -6.40
CA LEU A 103 7.11 13.29 -7.28
C LEU A 103 7.74 14.01 -8.48
N LYS A 104 7.01 14.89 -9.14
CA LYS A 104 7.52 15.70 -10.28
C LYS A 104 8.64 16.64 -9.83
N ASP A 105 8.51 17.26 -8.66
CA ASP A 105 9.54 18.12 -8.07
C ASP A 105 10.83 17.35 -7.77
N LEU A 106 10.73 16.05 -7.43
CA LEU A 106 11.87 15.16 -7.23
C LEU A 106 12.52 14.68 -8.53
N GLY A 107 11.92 14.97 -9.68
CA GLY A 107 12.47 14.68 -11.01
C GLY A 107 11.93 13.42 -11.68
N PHE A 108 10.91 12.78 -11.13
CA PHE A 108 10.23 11.67 -11.79
C PHE A 108 9.45 12.13 -13.01
N ILE A 109 9.40 11.28 -14.04
CA ILE A 109 8.59 11.47 -15.25
C ILE A 109 7.47 10.44 -15.24
N ILE A 110 6.22 10.93 -15.23
CA ILE A 110 5.04 10.05 -15.15
C ILE A 110 4.75 9.46 -16.54
N VAL A 111 4.74 8.11 -16.62
CA VAL A 111 4.51 7.40 -17.90
C VAL A 111 3.11 6.75 -17.99
N GLY A 112 2.35 6.75 -16.89
CA GLY A 112 1.00 6.17 -16.86
C GLY A 112 0.54 5.79 -15.47
N ARG A 113 -0.51 4.93 -15.40
CA ARG A 113 -1.13 4.49 -14.16
C ARG A 113 -1.26 2.98 -14.08
N THR A 114 -1.18 2.47 -12.86
CA THR A 114 -1.27 1.03 -12.56
C THR A 114 -2.65 0.64 -12.06
N ASN A 115 -3.04 -0.60 -12.37
CA ASN A 115 -4.31 -1.21 -12.02
C ASN A 115 -4.50 -1.34 -10.50
N THR A 116 -5.75 -1.20 -10.07
CA THR A 116 -6.21 -1.26 -8.66
C THR A 116 -7.63 -1.83 -8.62
N PRO A 117 -8.10 -2.45 -7.54
CA PRO A 117 -9.50 -2.77 -7.37
C PRO A 117 -10.34 -1.51 -7.21
N GLU A 118 -11.65 -1.61 -7.43
CA GLU A 118 -12.56 -0.48 -7.30
C GLU A 118 -12.42 0.20 -5.93
N PHE A 119 -12.16 1.50 -5.92
CA PHE A 119 -11.91 2.38 -4.76
C PHE A 119 -10.84 1.84 -3.77
N GLY A 120 -10.09 0.81 -4.16
CA GLY A 120 -9.05 0.22 -3.31
C GLY A 120 -9.56 -0.66 -2.17
N PHE A 121 -10.81 -1.08 -2.19
CA PHE A 121 -11.45 -1.79 -1.08
C PHE A 121 -10.96 -3.23 -0.88
N LYS A 122 -10.32 -3.85 -1.88
CA LYS A 122 -9.86 -5.24 -1.82
C LYS A 122 -8.34 -5.33 -1.60
N ASN A 123 -7.91 -6.46 -1.05
CA ASN A 123 -6.50 -6.86 -0.94
C ASN A 123 -5.98 -7.66 -2.16
N ILE A 124 -6.77 -7.73 -3.22
CA ILE A 124 -6.45 -8.19 -4.58
C ILE A 124 -6.83 -7.10 -5.59
N SER A 125 -6.20 -7.10 -6.76
CA SER A 125 -6.51 -6.16 -7.84
C SER A 125 -7.23 -6.88 -8.96
N ASP A 126 -8.55 -6.64 -9.06
CA ASP A 126 -9.47 -7.36 -9.95
C ASP A 126 -10.70 -6.52 -10.33
N ALA A 127 -10.54 -5.18 -10.41
CA ALA A 127 -11.65 -4.29 -10.77
C ALA A 127 -12.36 -4.75 -12.06
N SER A 128 -13.68 -4.71 -12.05
CA SER A 128 -14.52 -5.07 -13.23
C SER A 128 -14.19 -4.20 -14.45
N LEU A 129 -13.76 -2.96 -14.23
CA LEU A 129 -13.36 -2.03 -15.30
C LEU A 129 -12.15 -2.53 -16.10
N HIS A 130 -11.15 -3.10 -15.41
CA HIS A 130 -9.85 -3.43 -16.02
C HIS A 130 -9.54 -4.93 -16.03
N GLY A 131 -10.20 -5.71 -15.18
CA GLY A 131 -9.88 -7.11 -14.95
C GLY A 131 -8.74 -7.33 -13.96
N PRO A 132 -8.41 -8.60 -13.65
CA PRO A 132 -7.43 -8.95 -12.64
C PRO A 132 -5.99 -8.63 -13.05
N VAL A 133 -5.15 -8.35 -12.04
CA VAL A 133 -3.70 -8.24 -12.20
C VAL A 133 -3.05 -9.59 -11.91
N ASN A 134 -2.34 -10.12 -12.87
CA ASN A 134 -1.65 -11.39 -12.75
C ASN A 134 -0.30 -11.24 -12.04
N LEU A 135 0.02 -12.17 -11.14
CA LEU A 135 1.33 -12.25 -10.51
C LEU A 135 2.40 -12.62 -11.56
N PRO A 136 3.50 -11.86 -11.72
CA PRO A 136 4.52 -12.17 -12.74
C PRO A 136 5.16 -13.55 -12.60
N LEU A 137 5.32 -14.05 -11.38
CA LEU A 137 5.91 -15.38 -11.09
C LEU A 137 4.97 -16.54 -11.38
N ASP A 138 3.66 -16.32 -11.25
CA ASP A 138 2.61 -17.32 -11.50
C ASP A 138 1.32 -16.63 -11.93
N PRO A 139 1.05 -16.49 -13.23
CA PRO A 139 -0.14 -15.80 -13.75
C PRO A 139 -1.48 -16.43 -13.37
N SER A 140 -1.51 -17.61 -12.76
CA SER A 140 -2.73 -18.19 -12.21
C SER A 140 -3.16 -17.56 -10.87
N ARG A 141 -2.32 -16.66 -10.34
CA ARG A 141 -2.49 -15.95 -9.07
C ARG A 141 -2.63 -14.45 -9.27
N ASN A 142 -3.30 -13.78 -8.31
CA ASN A 142 -3.41 -12.33 -8.27
C ASN A 142 -2.14 -11.71 -7.65
N ALA A 143 -1.70 -10.59 -8.18
CA ALA A 143 -0.53 -9.85 -7.68
C ALA A 143 -0.76 -9.15 -6.33
N GLY A 144 -1.95 -9.32 -5.73
CA GLY A 144 -2.33 -8.65 -4.50
C GLY A 144 -2.97 -7.27 -4.74
N GLY A 145 -3.25 -6.56 -3.67
CA GLY A 145 -3.96 -5.28 -3.73
C GLY A 145 -3.82 -4.43 -2.45
N SER A 146 -4.27 -3.22 -2.61
CA SER A 146 -4.85 -2.58 -3.79
C SER A 146 -3.82 -2.01 -4.77
N SER A 147 -2.50 -2.04 -4.50
CA SER A 147 -1.44 -1.61 -5.42
C SER A 147 -0.84 -2.79 -6.21
N GLY A 148 -1.68 -3.73 -6.67
CA GLY A 148 -1.24 -4.94 -7.38
C GLY A 148 -0.62 -4.64 -8.74
N GLY A 149 -1.20 -3.69 -9.49
CA GLY A 149 -0.62 -3.25 -10.75
C GLY A 149 0.78 -2.64 -10.59
N ALA A 150 0.99 -1.85 -9.54
CA ALA A 150 2.31 -1.28 -9.23
C ALA A 150 3.34 -2.39 -8.90
N ALA A 151 2.93 -3.37 -8.08
CA ALA A 151 3.79 -4.50 -7.72
C ALA A 151 4.14 -5.37 -8.94
N ALA A 152 3.17 -5.72 -9.76
CA ALA A 152 3.39 -6.51 -10.97
C ALA A 152 4.28 -5.77 -11.99
N ALA A 153 4.06 -4.46 -12.19
CA ALA A 153 4.89 -3.65 -13.08
C ALA A 153 6.35 -3.58 -12.59
N LEU A 154 6.55 -3.40 -11.29
CA LEU A 154 7.88 -3.35 -10.70
C LEU A 154 8.55 -4.74 -10.73
N ALA A 155 7.87 -5.79 -10.28
CA ALA A 155 8.44 -7.16 -10.23
C ALA A 155 8.84 -7.67 -11.63
N SER A 156 8.03 -7.37 -12.66
CA SER A 156 8.34 -7.74 -14.04
C SER A 156 9.44 -6.90 -14.69
N GLY A 157 9.87 -5.79 -14.08
CA GLY A 157 10.91 -4.91 -14.62
C GLY A 157 10.42 -3.87 -15.63
N MET A 158 9.12 -3.60 -15.71
CA MET A 158 8.59 -2.49 -16.53
C MET A 158 9.14 -1.15 -16.04
N VAL A 159 9.18 -0.95 -14.72
CA VAL A 159 9.73 0.24 -14.05
C VAL A 159 10.67 -0.18 -12.91
N SER A 160 11.47 0.75 -12.40
CA SER A 160 12.39 0.50 -11.27
C SER A 160 11.80 0.92 -9.91
N ILE A 161 10.72 1.68 -9.92
CA ILE A 161 9.98 2.16 -8.76
C ILE A 161 8.56 2.52 -9.21
N ALA A 162 7.55 2.32 -8.37
CA ALA A 162 6.16 2.63 -8.70
C ALA A 162 5.39 3.17 -7.50
N ALA A 163 4.50 4.13 -7.74
CA ALA A 163 3.61 4.68 -6.71
C ALA A 163 2.66 3.63 -6.15
N ALA A 164 2.40 3.73 -4.87
CA ALA A 164 1.46 2.87 -4.16
C ALA A 164 0.79 3.63 -3.02
N SER A 165 -0.32 3.12 -2.50
CA SER A 165 -0.99 3.64 -1.31
C SER A 165 -1.39 2.49 -0.39
N ASP A 166 -1.52 2.77 0.91
CA ASP A 166 -1.77 1.76 1.94
C ASP A 166 -2.77 2.27 2.97
N GLY A 167 -4.01 1.80 2.89
CA GLY A 167 -5.07 2.10 3.84
C GLY A 167 -5.39 0.95 4.79
N GLY A 168 -4.96 -0.29 4.45
CA GLY A 168 -5.15 -1.51 5.24
C GLY A 168 -4.09 -2.56 4.94
N GLY A 169 -2.99 -2.20 4.23
CA GLY A 169 -1.95 -3.12 3.80
C GLY A 169 -1.59 -3.00 2.32
N SER A 170 -2.20 -2.08 1.59
CA SER A 170 -2.16 -2.05 0.12
C SER A 170 -0.80 -1.65 -0.51
N ILE A 171 0.23 -1.31 0.26
CA ILE A 171 1.64 -1.33 -0.14
C ILE A 171 2.27 -2.67 0.23
N ARG A 172 2.09 -3.10 1.47
CA ARG A 172 2.79 -4.23 2.10
C ARG A 172 2.33 -5.58 1.57
N ILE A 173 1.02 -5.76 1.36
CA ILE A 173 0.44 -7.00 0.83
C ILE A 173 0.98 -7.31 -0.57
N PRO A 174 0.84 -6.43 -1.59
CA PRO A 174 1.41 -6.71 -2.91
C PRO A 174 2.94 -6.76 -2.90
N ALA A 175 3.64 -6.03 -2.02
CA ALA A 175 5.07 -6.18 -1.83
C ALA A 175 5.44 -7.62 -1.41
N SER A 176 4.72 -8.18 -0.44
CA SER A 176 4.92 -9.55 0.04
C SER A 176 4.75 -10.58 -1.08
N PHE A 177 3.67 -10.48 -1.86
CA PHE A 177 3.36 -11.44 -2.92
C PHE A 177 4.29 -11.36 -4.12
N ASN A 178 4.92 -10.21 -4.36
CA ASN A 178 5.77 -9.98 -5.54
C ASN A 178 7.29 -9.96 -5.22
N GLY A 179 7.70 -10.24 -3.98
CA GLY A 179 9.11 -10.22 -3.59
C GLY A 179 9.73 -8.80 -3.63
N LEU A 180 9.00 -7.80 -3.13
CA LEU A 180 9.38 -6.39 -3.17
C LEU A 180 9.50 -5.80 -1.76
N ILE A 181 10.12 -4.63 -1.67
CA ILE A 181 10.12 -3.82 -0.45
C ILE A 181 8.89 -2.90 -0.47
N GLY A 182 8.08 -2.99 0.59
CA GLY A 182 6.89 -2.16 0.76
C GLY A 182 6.90 -1.42 2.10
N LEU A 183 7.27 -0.14 2.10
CA LEU A 183 7.22 0.72 3.28
C LEU A 183 5.89 1.47 3.33
N LYS A 184 5.08 1.20 4.35
CA LYS A 184 4.01 2.09 4.81
C LYS A 184 4.62 3.06 5.83
N THR A 185 4.64 4.33 5.51
CA THR A 185 5.18 5.36 6.40
C THR A 185 4.25 5.66 7.58
N SER A 186 4.75 6.35 8.57
CA SER A 186 3.94 6.93 9.65
C SER A 186 2.87 7.87 9.07
N ARG A 187 1.71 7.89 9.72
CA ARG A 187 0.68 8.91 9.47
C ARG A 187 1.29 10.31 9.65
N GLY A 188 1.17 11.15 8.63
CA GLY A 188 1.70 12.52 8.62
C GLY A 188 3.14 12.67 8.16
N ARG A 189 3.82 11.58 7.71
CA ARG A 189 5.17 11.66 7.15
C ARG A 189 5.19 12.16 5.71
N ILE A 190 4.25 11.71 4.91
CA ILE A 190 4.13 12.00 3.48
C ILE A 190 3.09 13.10 3.25
N PRO A 191 3.35 14.09 2.38
CA PRO A 191 2.42 15.18 2.14
C PRO A 191 1.10 14.70 1.57
N VAL A 192 0.02 15.34 2.01
CA VAL A 192 -1.37 15.10 1.62
C VAL A 192 -2.04 16.37 1.08
N GLY A 193 -3.24 16.28 0.53
CA GLY A 193 -4.00 17.41 -0.02
C GLY A 193 -3.77 17.62 -1.52
N PRO A 194 -4.32 18.71 -2.11
CA PRO A 194 -5.01 19.82 -1.46
C PRO A 194 -6.51 19.57 -1.20
N LYS A 195 -7.12 18.52 -1.72
CA LYS A 195 -8.56 18.28 -1.57
C LYS A 195 -8.93 17.48 -0.32
N SER A 196 -8.08 16.54 0.09
CA SER A 196 -8.30 15.73 1.30
C SER A 196 -7.01 15.63 2.11
N TYR A 197 -7.11 15.87 3.42
CA TYR A 197 -6.01 15.77 4.37
C TYR A 197 -6.18 14.60 5.35
N ARG A 198 -7.30 13.86 5.25
CA ARG A 198 -7.69 12.80 6.21
C ARG A 198 -8.08 11.50 5.52
N GLY A 199 -7.48 11.09 4.42
CA GLY A 199 -7.85 9.85 3.74
C GLY A 199 -8.08 8.69 4.74
N TRP A 200 -9.31 8.19 4.86
CA TRP A 200 -9.76 7.23 5.87
C TRP A 200 -9.31 7.61 7.28
N GLN A 201 -9.67 8.80 7.72
CA GLN A 201 -9.29 9.36 9.02
C GLN A 201 -7.78 9.30 9.31
N GLY A 202 -6.96 9.34 8.25
CA GLY A 202 -5.50 9.26 8.31
C GLY A 202 -4.95 7.83 8.34
N ALA A 203 -5.76 6.79 8.17
CA ALA A 203 -5.29 5.43 8.02
C ALA A 203 -4.59 5.20 6.67
N SER A 204 -5.02 5.93 5.62
CA SER A 204 -4.43 5.82 4.29
C SER A 204 -3.21 6.73 4.13
N VAL A 205 -2.12 6.17 3.60
CA VAL A 205 -0.89 6.88 3.26
C VAL A 205 -0.47 6.54 1.84
N ASN A 206 0.16 7.51 1.14
CA ASN A 206 0.82 7.28 -0.14
C ASN A 206 2.31 7.06 0.07
N PHE A 207 2.92 6.17 -0.72
CA PHE A 207 4.37 6.03 -0.86
C PHE A 207 4.68 5.28 -2.17
N ALA A 208 5.71 4.42 -2.19
CA ALA A 208 6.08 3.63 -3.36
C ALA A 208 6.49 2.20 -2.98
N LEU A 209 6.46 1.32 -3.98
CA LEU A 209 7.12 0.02 -3.97
C LEU A 209 8.52 0.16 -4.58
N THR A 210 9.50 -0.54 -4.02
CA THR A 210 10.90 -0.47 -4.42
C THR A 210 11.56 -1.85 -4.51
N LYS A 211 12.72 -1.92 -5.18
CA LYS A 211 13.56 -3.13 -5.28
C LYS A 211 14.87 -3.02 -4.50
N SER A 212 15.13 -1.89 -3.86
CA SER A 212 16.33 -1.70 -3.03
C SER A 212 16.01 -0.87 -1.80
N VAL A 213 16.71 -1.16 -0.72
CA VAL A 213 16.61 -0.35 0.50
C VAL A 213 17.09 1.07 0.23
N ARG A 214 18.10 1.23 -0.62
CA ARG A 214 18.62 2.54 -1.04
C ARG A 214 17.55 3.43 -1.69
N ASP A 215 16.72 2.88 -2.59
CA ASP A 215 15.62 3.64 -3.19
C ASP A 215 14.56 4.03 -2.15
N THR A 216 14.25 3.12 -1.22
CA THR A 216 13.29 3.38 -0.13
C THR A 216 13.78 4.52 0.77
N GLN A 217 15.03 4.47 1.21
CA GLN A 217 15.67 5.51 2.04
C GLN A 217 15.71 6.85 1.32
N ARG A 218 16.20 6.86 0.07
CA ARG A 218 16.32 8.08 -0.74
C ARG A 218 14.97 8.72 -1.00
N LEU A 219 13.96 7.91 -1.36
CA LEU A 219 12.61 8.43 -1.56
C LEU A 219 12.05 9.00 -0.26
N LEU A 220 12.13 8.27 0.86
CA LEU A 220 11.61 8.75 2.14
C LEU A 220 12.25 10.08 2.55
N TYR A 221 13.59 10.17 2.48
CA TYR A 221 14.33 11.37 2.87
C TYR A 221 13.91 12.62 2.09
N HIS A 222 13.79 12.50 0.77
CA HIS A 222 13.43 13.64 -0.08
C HIS A 222 11.93 13.92 -0.16
N PHE A 223 11.08 12.93 0.18
CA PHE A 223 9.63 13.04 0.04
C PHE A 223 8.93 13.56 1.30
N GLN A 224 9.46 13.26 2.48
CA GLN A 224 8.86 13.65 3.75
C GLN A 224 8.63 15.17 3.84
N ASP A 225 7.52 15.57 4.49
CA ASP A 225 7.22 16.98 4.72
C ASP A 225 6.59 17.21 6.09
N TYR A 226 6.69 18.48 6.58
CA TYR A 226 6.02 18.94 7.78
C TYR A 226 4.92 19.92 7.36
N GLN A 227 3.69 19.41 7.27
CA GLN A 227 2.55 20.19 6.80
C GLN A 227 1.74 20.71 7.99
N LEU A 228 1.71 22.04 8.18
CA LEU A 228 0.94 22.70 9.25
C LEU A 228 -0.56 22.62 9.02
N GLU A 229 -0.99 22.59 7.75
CA GLU A 229 -2.40 22.48 7.37
C GLU A 229 -2.96 21.07 7.50
N ALA A 230 -2.11 20.05 7.63
CA ALA A 230 -2.53 18.67 7.81
C ALA A 230 -2.84 18.36 9.28
N PRO A 231 -3.85 17.53 9.57
CA PRO A 231 -4.25 17.24 10.96
C PRO A 231 -3.27 16.36 11.74
N PHE A 232 -2.28 15.75 11.06
CA PHE A 232 -1.29 14.84 11.66
C PHE A 232 0.14 15.27 11.30
N PRO A 233 0.60 16.47 11.70
CA PRO A 233 1.96 16.90 11.41
C PRO A 233 2.97 16.00 12.14
N LEU A 234 4.06 15.62 11.45
CA LEU A 234 5.12 14.79 11.99
C LEU A 234 6.49 15.40 11.64
N ALA A 235 7.38 15.49 12.63
CA ALA A 235 8.74 16.02 12.42
C ALA A 235 9.49 15.16 11.37
N LYS A 236 10.28 15.83 10.51
CA LYS A 236 11.11 15.13 9.51
C LYS A 236 12.22 14.36 10.19
N LEU A 237 12.58 13.22 9.63
CA LEU A 237 13.81 12.52 9.97
C LEU A 237 15.00 13.25 9.34
N SER A 238 16.09 13.34 10.09
CA SER A 238 17.38 13.83 9.60
C SER A 238 18.03 12.85 8.62
N GLU A 239 19.05 13.30 7.91
CA GLU A 239 19.84 12.44 7.03
C GLU A 239 20.50 11.30 7.81
N GLU A 240 21.02 11.59 9.01
CA GLU A 240 21.63 10.60 9.89
C GLU A 240 20.63 9.53 10.35
N GLU A 241 19.38 9.90 10.65
CA GLU A 241 18.33 8.93 11.01
C GLU A 241 17.94 8.04 9.83
N VAL A 242 17.90 8.57 8.59
CA VAL A 242 17.49 7.79 7.42
C VAL A 242 18.60 6.88 6.88
N PHE A 243 19.85 7.36 6.87
CA PHE A 243 21.00 6.66 6.26
C PHE A 243 22.04 6.17 7.26
N GLY A 244 21.91 6.54 8.53
CA GLY A 244 22.87 6.22 9.56
C GLY A 244 22.78 4.78 10.06
N LYS A 245 23.72 4.42 10.93
CA LYS A 245 23.76 3.12 11.59
C LYS A 245 23.50 3.29 13.07
N LEU A 246 22.66 2.41 13.62
CA LEU A 246 22.48 2.36 15.07
C LEU A 246 23.70 1.70 15.75
N SER A 247 24.08 2.23 16.91
CA SER A 247 25.20 1.72 17.70
C SER A 247 24.82 0.67 18.74
N ARG A 248 23.56 0.26 18.76
CA ARG A 248 23.03 -0.71 19.73
C ARG A 248 22.21 -1.81 19.05
N PRO A 249 22.11 -3.01 19.66
CA PRO A 249 21.13 -4.00 19.24
C PRO A 249 19.70 -3.49 19.43
N LEU A 250 18.77 -4.03 18.63
CA LEU A 250 17.33 -3.81 18.79
C LEU A 250 16.72 -4.95 19.59
N LYS A 251 15.68 -4.65 20.36
CA LYS A 251 14.82 -5.62 21.00
C LYS A 251 13.56 -5.80 20.12
N ILE A 252 13.41 -6.97 19.52
CA ILE A 252 12.40 -7.26 18.49
C ILE A 252 11.45 -8.33 19.03
N ALA A 253 10.21 -7.93 19.28
CA ALA A 253 9.14 -8.89 19.59
C ALA A 253 8.62 -9.53 18.30
N TYR A 254 8.26 -10.83 18.33
CA TYR A 254 7.62 -11.46 17.18
C TYR A 254 6.35 -12.24 17.56
N TYR A 255 5.43 -12.34 16.59
CA TYR A 255 4.18 -13.07 16.74
C TYR A 255 3.77 -13.67 15.40
N THR A 256 3.37 -14.94 15.40
CA THR A 256 3.10 -15.71 14.18
C THR A 256 1.66 -16.18 14.03
N LYS A 257 0.83 -16.04 15.07
CA LYS A 257 -0.60 -16.40 15.02
C LYS A 257 -1.42 -15.22 14.49
N SER A 258 -2.57 -15.51 13.89
CA SER A 258 -3.46 -14.46 13.39
C SER A 258 -4.09 -13.67 14.56
N PRO A 259 -4.07 -12.31 14.51
CA PRO A 259 -4.75 -11.48 15.51
C PRO A 259 -6.27 -11.56 15.44
N VAL A 260 -6.84 -12.14 14.38
CA VAL A 260 -8.29 -12.35 14.22
C VAL A 260 -8.69 -13.83 14.36
N GLY A 261 -7.74 -14.70 14.75
CA GLY A 261 -8.00 -16.13 14.98
C GLY A 261 -8.06 -17.00 13.73
N SER A 262 -7.77 -16.46 12.54
CA SER A 262 -7.70 -17.21 11.29
C SER A 262 -6.43 -18.06 11.21
N LYS A 263 -6.38 -18.99 10.24
CA LYS A 263 -5.23 -19.86 10.00
C LYS A 263 -4.06 -19.06 9.39
N VAL A 264 -2.84 -19.36 9.83
CA VAL A 264 -1.58 -18.91 9.22
C VAL A 264 -0.87 -20.14 8.66
N SER A 265 -0.35 -20.05 7.42
CA SER A 265 0.37 -21.17 6.78
C SER A 265 1.68 -21.45 7.50
N LEU A 266 2.17 -22.69 7.35
CA LEU A 266 3.47 -23.08 7.91
C LEU A 266 4.61 -22.28 7.27
N GLU A 267 4.48 -21.96 5.99
CA GLU A 267 5.44 -21.15 5.23
C GLU A 267 5.54 -19.70 5.78
N ALA A 268 4.40 -19.11 6.14
CA ALA A 268 4.39 -17.75 6.73
C ALA A 268 4.99 -17.76 8.15
N VAL A 269 4.75 -18.81 8.92
CA VAL A 269 5.40 -19.00 10.24
C VAL A 269 6.90 -19.20 10.07
N GLU A 270 7.32 -20.06 9.14
CA GLU A 270 8.73 -20.33 8.84
C GLU A 270 9.45 -19.09 8.36
N ALA A 271 8.80 -18.24 7.55
CA ALA A 271 9.37 -16.97 7.10
C ALA A 271 9.78 -16.08 8.29
N VAL A 272 8.91 -15.94 9.30
CA VAL A 272 9.20 -15.19 10.52
C VAL A 272 10.30 -15.86 11.34
N GLN A 273 10.24 -17.18 11.54
CA GLN A 273 11.25 -17.91 12.32
C GLN A 273 12.64 -17.80 11.70
N LYS A 274 12.76 -17.89 10.37
CA LYS A 274 14.04 -17.67 9.67
C LYS A 274 14.53 -16.23 9.84
N ALA A 275 13.64 -15.24 9.72
CA ALA A 275 13.99 -13.85 9.98
C ALA A 275 14.47 -13.65 11.43
N CYS A 276 13.80 -14.23 12.42
CA CYS A 276 14.24 -14.22 13.83
C CYS A 276 15.65 -14.78 14.00
N HIS A 277 15.94 -15.94 13.38
CA HIS A 277 17.28 -16.53 13.43
C HIS A 277 18.35 -15.62 12.83
N HIS A 278 18.08 -15.01 11.67
CA HIS A 278 19.00 -14.06 11.03
C HIS A 278 19.23 -12.82 11.89
N LEU A 279 18.17 -12.24 12.47
CA LEU A 279 18.26 -11.09 13.34
C LEU A 279 19.07 -11.38 14.61
N ALA A 280 18.89 -12.54 15.23
CA ALA A 280 19.70 -12.98 16.36
C ALA A 280 21.19 -13.12 16.00
N ASN A 281 21.50 -13.67 14.82
CA ASN A 281 22.87 -13.77 14.30
C ASN A 281 23.49 -12.38 14.00
N LEU A 282 22.66 -11.38 13.67
CA LEU A 282 23.08 -9.98 13.52
C LEU A 282 23.24 -9.25 14.87
N GLY A 283 22.96 -9.93 15.99
CA GLY A 283 23.18 -9.42 17.35
C GLY A 283 21.95 -8.77 17.99
N HIS A 284 20.77 -8.87 17.40
CA HIS A 284 19.54 -8.36 17.99
C HIS A 284 18.96 -9.33 19.04
N GLU A 285 18.22 -8.77 20.02
CA GLU A 285 17.40 -9.54 20.96
C GLU A 285 16.05 -9.84 20.31
N VAL A 286 15.66 -11.14 20.21
CA VAL A 286 14.41 -11.56 19.58
C VAL A 286 13.57 -12.29 20.61
N VAL A 287 12.32 -11.84 20.83
CA VAL A 287 11.43 -12.31 21.91
C VAL A 287 10.09 -12.75 21.31
N GLU A 288 9.67 -13.98 21.59
CA GLU A 288 8.33 -14.46 21.21
C GLU A 288 7.26 -13.92 22.15
N LEU A 289 6.19 -13.35 21.58
CA LEU A 289 5.04 -12.92 22.35
C LEU A 289 4.07 -14.09 22.59
N SER A 290 3.57 -14.22 23.80
CA SER A 290 2.49 -15.17 24.14
C SER A 290 1.15 -14.73 23.55
N GLU A 291 0.90 -13.42 23.49
CA GLU A 291 -0.34 -12.81 23.04
C GLU A 291 -0.06 -11.63 22.09
N TYR A 292 -0.99 -11.37 21.18
CA TYR A 292 -0.92 -10.19 20.33
C TYR A 292 -1.26 -8.92 21.15
N PRO A 293 -0.58 -7.79 20.93
CA PRO A 293 -0.72 -6.61 21.78
C PRO A 293 -2.07 -5.90 21.69
N LEU A 294 -2.92 -6.26 20.74
CA LEU A 294 -4.24 -5.67 20.51
C LEU A 294 -5.32 -6.74 20.25
N ASP A 295 -6.58 -6.42 20.56
CA ASP A 295 -7.73 -7.19 20.09
C ASP A 295 -7.93 -6.95 18.57
N GLY A 296 -7.47 -7.91 17.76
CA GLY A 296 -7.53 -7.79 16.30
C GLY A 296 -8.96 -7.80 15.75
N VAL A 297 -9.90 -8.50 16.40
CA VAL A 297 -11.30 -8.54 15.95
C VAL A 297 -11.98 -7.19 16.22
N ALA A 298 -11.81 -6.62 17.42
CA ALA A 298 -12.35 -5.29 17.75
C ALA A 298 -11.74 -4.21 16.83
N LEU A 299 -10.43 -4.29 16.56
CA LEU A 299 -9.73 -3.41 15.64
C LEU A 299 -10.34 -3.47 14.23
N MET A 300 -10.57 -4.68 13.68
CA MET A 300 -11.13 -4.84 12.35
C MET A 300 -12.60 -4.42 12.23
N LYS A 301 -13.41 -4.67 13.26
CA LYS A 301 -14.80 -4.17 13.29
C LYS A 301 -14.84 -2.64 13.24
N SER A 302 -13.97 -1.96 13.99
CA SER A 302 -13.87 -0.49 13.95
C SER A 302 -13.38 0.01 12.59
N PHE A 303 -12.48 -0.73 11.93
CA PHE A 303 -11.96 -0.40 10.60
C PHE A 303 -13.06 -0.49 9.53
N TYR A 304 -13.86 -1.55 9.51
CA TYR A 304 -14.96 -1.69 8.55
C TYR A 304 -16.08 -0.67 8.79
N LEU A 305 -16.41 -0.38 10.05
CA LEU A 305 -17.36 0.69 10.37
C LEU A 305 -16.87 2.04 9.83
N MET A 306 -15.62 2.39 10.06
CA MET A 306 -15.03 3.64 9.58
C MET A 306 -15.02 3.69 8.03
N ASN A 307 -14.62 2.59 7.37
CA ASN A 307 -14.66 2.49 5.93
C ASN A 307 -16.06 2.71 5.36
N SER A 308 -17.08 2.15 6.01
CA SER A 308 -18.47 2.34 5.57
C SER A 308 -18.88 3.82 5.64
N VAL A 309 -18.55 4.52 6.74
CA VAL A 309 -18.88 5.94 6.90
C VAL A 309 -18.15 6.83 5.89
N ASP A 310 -16.84 6.65 5.74
CA ASP A 310 -16.05 7.45 4.79
C ASP A 310 -16.46 7.15 3.33
N THR A 311 -16.87 5.92 3.04
CA THR A 311 -17.40 5.55 1.71
C THR A 311 -18.75 6.21 1.45
N ALA A 312 -19.64 6.25 2.42
CA ALA A 312 -20.93 6.92 2.29
C ALA A 312 -20.73 8.42 2.00
N GLN A 313 -19.84 9.07 2.74
CA GLN A 313 -19.50 10.48 2.53
C GLN A 313 -18.87 10.74 1.14
N MET A 314 -18.00 9.83 0.67
CA MET A 314 -17.43 9.89 -0.68
C MET A 314 -18.51 9.81 -1.76
N PHE A 315 -19.48 8.90 -1.61
CA PHE A 315 -20.57 8.78 -2.59
C PHE A 315 -21.56 9.95 -2.52
N ASP A 316 -21.79 10.56 -1.36
CA ASP A 316 -22.57 11.79 -1.25
C ASP A 316 -21.92 12.93 -2.07
N GLU A 317 -20.59 13.07 -2.04
CA GLU A 317 -19.86 14.02 -2.89
C GLU A 317 -19.97 13.68 -4.38
N ILE A 318 -19.88 12.40 -4.74
CA ILE A 318 -20.04 11.93 -6.12
C ILE A 318 -21.48 12.21 -6.61
N GLU A 319 -22.51 11.91 -5.83
CA GLU A 319 -23.91 12.20 -6.14
C GLU A 319 -24.13 13.70 -6.37
N ALA A 320 -23.59 14.53 -5.50
CA ALA A 320 -23.65 15.98 -5.67
C ALA A 320 -22.97 16.45 -6.97
N ALA A 321 -21.82 15.88 -7.31
CA ALA A 321 -21.10 16.21 -8.55
C ALA A 321 -21.82 15.72 -9.82
N PHE A 322 -22.53 14.59 -9.76
CA PHE A 322 -23.29 14.03 -10.88
C PHE A 322 -24.72 14.55 -10.96
N GLY A 323 -25.25 15.19 -9.90
CA GLY A 323 -26.62 15.68 -9.81
C GLY A 323 -27.67 14.57 -9.78
N ARG A 324 -27.32 13.36 -9.35
CA ARG A 324 -28.21 12.20 -9.21
C ARG A 324 -27.74 11.24 -8.13
N GLN A 325 -28.67 10.45 -7.61
CA GLN A 325 -28.33 9.34 -6.73
C GLN A 325 -27.60 8.22 -7.47
N MET A 326 -26.72 7.53 -6.75
CA MET A 326 -26.04 6.34 -7.22
C MET A 326 -26.94 5.12 -7.04
N THR A 327 -26.75 4.14 -7.90
CA THR A 327 -27.46 2.86 -7.91
C THR A 327 -26.47 1.70 -7.95
N LEU A 328 -26.94 0.49 -7.74
CA LEU A 328 -26.11 -0.71 -7.84
C LEU A 328 -25.41 -0.85 -9.21
N ASP A 329 -26.01 -0.31 -10.28
CA ASP A 329 -25.44 -0.38 -11.64
C ASP A 329 -24.22 0.57 -11.83
N ASP A 330 -23.99 1.48 -10.90
CA ASP A 330 -22.89 2.45 -10.96
C ASP A 330 -21.56 1.92 -10.37
N MET A 331 -21.57 0.80 -9.65
CA MET A 331 -20.43 0.30 -8.91
C MET A 331 -20.46 -1.21 -8.69
N GLU A 332 -19.36 -1.78 -8.23
CA GLU A 332 -19.32 -3.20 -7.83
C GLU A 332 -20.20 -3.46 -6.58
N VAL A 333 -20.73 -4.69 -6.46
CA VAL A 333 -21.60 -5.08 -5.34
C VAL A 333 -20.95 -4.82 -3.97
N MET A 334 -19.64 -5.03 -3.87
CA MET A 334 -18.91 -4.74 -2.62
C MET A 334 -18.91 -3.25 -2.28
N SER A 335 -18.65 -2.39 -3.25
CA SER A 335 -18.71 -0.92 -3.07
C SER A 335 -20.12 -0.47 -2.70
N TRP A 336 -21.15 -1.04 -3.34
CA TRP A 336 -22.56 -0.79 -2.99
C TRP A 336 -22.87 -1.14 -1.54
N ALA A 337 -22.46 -2.33 -1.10
CA ALA A 337 -22.74 -2.80 0.26
C ALA A 337 -22.06 -1.89 1.32
N ILE A 338 -20.79 -1.49 1.08
CA ILE A 338 -20.06 -0.58 1.98
C ILE A 338 -20.75 0.79 2.01
N TYR A 339 -21.13 1.33 0.83
CA TYR A 339 -21.85 2.60 0.71
C TYR A 339 -23.17 2.58 1.49
N GLN A 340 -24.03 1.59 1.24
CA GLN A 340 -25.32 1.48 1.91
C GLN A 340 -25.19 1.30 3.43
N SER A 341 -24.21 0.52 3.88
CA SER A 341 -23.93 0.33 5.30
C SER A 341 -23.52 1.63 5.97
N GLY A 342 -22.75 2.48 5.31
CA GLY A 342 -22.31 3.76 5.84
C GLY A 342 -23.46 4.75 6.07
N GLN A 343 -24.53 4.68 5.27
CA GLN A 343 -25.69 5.55 5.39
C GLN A 343 -26.47 5.37 6.69
N THR A 344 -26.37 4.21 7.35
CA THR A 344 -27.14 3.88 8.55
C THR A 344 -26.37 4.04 9.87
N ILE A 345 -25.05 4.26 9.81
CA ILE A 345 -24.20 4.35 11.00
C ILE A 345 -24.39 5.70 11.71
N PRO A 346 -24.85 5.71 12.98
CA PRO A 346 -25.01 6.96 13.73
C PRO A 346 -23.66 7.63 14.03
N ALA A 347 -23.62 8.95 14.01
CA ALA A 347 -22.42 9.76 14.29
C ALA A 347 -21.73 9.39 15.62
N LYS A 348 -22.49 8.97 16.66
CA LYS A 348 -21.92 8.53 17.93
C LYS A 348 -21.03 7.28 17.82
N LEU A 349 -21.34 6.35 16.88
CA LEU A 349 -20.52 5.15 16.64
C LEU A 349 -19.26 5.50 15.85
N HIS A 350 -19.32 6.42 14.90
CA HIS A 350 -18.14 6.97 14.24
C HIS A 350 -17.21 7.63 15.27
N SER A 351 -17.74 8.49 16.14
CA SER A 351 -16.93 9.12 17.21
C SER A 351 -16.31 8.08 18.15
N LYS A 352 -17.05 7.01 18.49
CA LYS A 352 -16.53 5.92 19.32
C LYS A 352 -15.38 5.19 18.60
N ALA A 353 -15.50 4.89 17.33
CA ALA A 353 -14.45 4.22 16.55
C ALA A 353 -13.14 5.04 16.54
N LEU A 354 -13.22 6.38 16.43
CA LEU A 354 -12.05 7.26 16.55
C LEU A 354 -11.40 7.17 17.93
N LEU A 355 -12.19 7.17 19.01
CA LEU A 355 -11.66 6.98 20.38
C LEU A 355 -11.03 5.59 20.55
N ASP A 356 -11.62 4.54 19.98
CA ASP A 356 -11.04 3.21 20.00
C ASP A 356 -9.69 3.18 19.25
N TRP A 357 -9.58 3.87 18.11
CA TRP A 357 -8.32 4.00 17.36
C TRP A 357 -7.24 4.72 18.16
N ASP A 358 -7.59 5.77 18.91
CA ASP A 358 -6.67 6.45 19.82
C ASP A 358 -6.18 5.50 20.93
N GLN A 359 -7.06 4.66 21.48
CA GLN A 359 -6.68 3.66 22.49
C GLN A 359 -5.78 2.57 21.92
N PHE A 360 -6.03 2.07 20.69
CA PHE A 360 -5.13 1.15 20.01
C PHE A 360 -3.75 1.80 19.78
N GLY A 361 -3.73 3.06 19.35
CA GLY A 361 -2.49 3.84 19.20
C GLY A 361 -1.70 3.97 20.50
N ALA A 362 -2.40 4.31 21.59
CA ALA A 362 -1.79 4.43 22.92
C ALA A 362 -1.26 3.08 23.44
N SER A 363 -1.97 1.97 23.18
CA SER A 363 -1.50 0.63 23.55
C SER A 363 -0.22 0.25 22.80
N MET A 364 -0.14 0.56 21.50
CA MET A 364 1.07 0.32 20.73
C MET A 364 2.21 1.26 21.12
N ALA A 365 1.93 2.50 21.54
CA ALA A 365 2.97 3.38 22.07
C ALA A 365 3.62 2.77 23.33
N ARG A 366 2.80 2.27 24.28
CA ARG A 366 3.30 1.56 25.48
C ARG A 366 4.07 0.27 25.14
N PHE A 367 3.59 -0.49 24.14
CA PHE A 367 4.31 -1.67 23.65
C PHE A 367 5.74 -1.32 23.20
N HIS A 368 5.91 -0.21 22.50
CA HIS A 368 7.20 0.25 22.01
C HIS A 368 8.07 0.97 23.07
N GLU A 369 7.62 1.11 24.31
CA GLU A 369 8.49 1.45 25.45
C GLU A 369 9.41 0.26 25.80
N GLU A 370 8.96 -0.96 25.54
CA GLU A 370 9.72 -2.18 25.80
C GLU A 370 10.41 -2.77 24.57
N TYR A 371 9.74 -2.75 23.41
CA TYR A 371 10.20 -3.36 22.17
C TYR A 371 10.43 -2.32 21.08
N ASP A 372 11.60 -2.35 20.45
CA ASP A 372 11.89 -1.46 19.31
C ASP A 372 10.99 -1.76 18.11
N LEU A 373 10.79 -3.05 17.80
CA LEU A 373 10.02 -3.52 16.65
C LEU A 373 9.07 -4.67 17.03
N LEU A 374 7.96 -4.75 16.30
CA LEU A 374 7.10 -5.93 16.23
C LEU A 374 7.29 -6.60 14.86
N LEU A 375 7.66 -7.88 14.85
CA LEU A 375 7.83 -8.71 13.67
C LEU A 375 6.66 -9.70 13.54
N THR A 376 6.01 -9.72 12.37
CA THR A 376 4.91 -10.65 12.04
C THR A 376 5.07 -11.14 10.60
N PRO A 377 4.35 -12.17 10.15
CA PRO A 377 4.12 -12.32 8.73
C PRO A 377 3.50 -11.04 8.15
N THR A 378 3.80 -10.69 6.90
CA THR A 378 3.04 -9.64 6.22
C THR A 378 1.64 -10.14 5.86
N VAL A 379 1.56 -11.38 5.39
CA VAL A 379 0.37 -12.10 4.94
C VAL A 379 0.37 -13.51 5.52
N ALA A 380 -0.81 -14.13 5.64
CA ALA A 380 -0.95 -15.45 6.26
C ALA A 380 -0.58 -16.62 5.33
N ASP A 381 -0.47 -16.38 4.02
CA ASP A 381 -0.13 -17.40 3.01
C ASP A 381 0.44 -16.72 1.75
N VAL A 382 0.81 -17.48 0.74
CA VAL A 382 1.23 -17.00 -0.60
C VAL A 382 0.12 -16.26 -1.33
N ALA A 383 0.48 -15.58 -2.42
CA ALA A 383 -0.48 -14.90 -3.31
C ALA A 383 -1.68 -15.78 -3.66
N PRO A 384 -2.93 -15.27 -3.58
CA PRO A 384 -4.13 -16.05 -3.80
C PRO A 384 -4.32 -16.38 -5.29
N LYS A 385 -4.95 -17.50 -5.57
CA LYS A 385 -5.40 -17.83 -6.93
C LYS A 385 -6.55 -16.90 -7.33
N HIS A 386 -6.71 -16.67 -8.63
CA HIS A 386 -7.90 -16.00 -9.14
C HIS A 386 -9.15 -16.77 -8.74
N GLY A 387 -10.21 -16.05 -8.35
CA GLY A 387 -11.47 -16.65 -7.88
C GLY A 387 -11.44 -17.18 -6.43
N GLN A 388 -10.31 -17.13 -5.73
CA GLN A 388 -10.21 -17.66 -4.35
C GLN A 388 -11.15 -16.95 -3.36
N PHE A 389 -11.49 -15.69 -3.62
CA PHE A 389 -12.36 -14.87 -2.78
C PHE A 389 -13.70 -14.55 -3.45
N ASP A 390 -14.10 -15.36 -4.45
CA ASP A 390 -15.42 -15.19 -5.07
C ASP A 390 -16.50 -15.47 -4.01
N LEU A 391 -17.42 -14.51 -3.89
CA LEU A 391 -18.49 -14.60 -2.93
C LEU A 391 -19.58 -15.60 -3.39
N SER A 392 -20.21 -16.29 -2.46
CA SER A 392 -21.33 -17.16 -2.78
C SER A 392 -22.51 -16.39 -3.37
N ALA A 393 -23.33 -17.04 -4.19
CA ALA A 393 -24.52 -16.42 -4.79
C ALA A 393 -25.47 -15.87 -3.72
N ASP A 394 -25.68 -16.58 -2.63
CA ASP A 394 -26.50 -16.14 -1.50
C ASP A 394 -25.97 -14.85 -0.87
N LEU A 395 -24.67 -14.80 -0.58
CA LEU A 395 -24.06 -13.60 -0.01
C LEU A 395 -24.12 -12.42 -0.99
N LEU A 396 -23.86 -12.64 -2.28
CA LEU A 396 -23.98 -11.60 -3.31
C LEU A 396 -25.42 -11.04 -3.38
N ASP A 397 -26.45 -11.89 -3.30
CA ASP A 397 -27.84 -11.43 -3.35
C ASP A 397 -28.24 -10.66 -2.08
N ARG A 398 -27.69 -11.03 -0.93
CA ARG A 398 -27.86 -10.26 0.32
C ARG A 398 -27.13 -8.91 0.26
N LEU A 399 -25.92 -8.86 -0.25
CA LEU A 399 -25.13 -7.63 -0.41
C LEU A 399 -25.80 -6.63 -1.37
N LYS A 400 -26.42 -7.09 -2.46
CA LYS A 400 -27.23 -6.23 -3.36
C LYS A 400 -28.40 -5.56 -2.64
N GLN A 401 -28.88 -6.14 -1.55
CA GLN A 401 -30.03 -5.69 -0.78
C GLN A 401 -29.64 -5.10 0.58
N THR A 402 -28.39 -4.70 0.76
CA THR A 402 -27.84 -4.20 2.03
C THR A 402 -28.73 -3.14 2.70
N GLN A 403 -29.34 -2.23 1.92
CA GLN A 403 -30.23 -1.17 2.40
C GLN A 403 -31.48 -1.68 3.14
N ASN A 404 -31.85 -2.96 2.99
CA ASN A 404 -33.04 -3.55 3.60
C ASN A 404 -32.80 -4.18 4.97
N TYR A 405 -31.56 -4.21 5.44
CA TYR A 405 -31.14 -4.79 6.72
C TYR A 405 -30.94 -3.73 7.80
N SER A 406 -30.99 -4.12 9.08
CA SER A 406 -30.60 -3.26 10.19
C SER A 406 -29.09 -2.91 10.12
N MET A 407 -28.69 -1.86 10.81
CA MET A 407 -27.27 -1.43 10.85
C MET A 407 -26.35 -2.58 11.32
N GLU A 408 -26.76 -3.32 12.34
CA GLU A 408 -26.00 -4.46 12.87
C GLU A 408 -25.85 -5.57 11.81
N GLU A 409 -26.95 -5.94 11.15
CA GLU A 409 -26.93 -6.94 10.09
C GLU A 409 -26.08 -6.47 8.88
N GLN A 410 -26.12 -5.18 8.54
CA GLN A 410 -25.28 -4.60 7.50
C GLN A 410 -23.79 -4.72 7.84
N GLN A 411 -23.39 -4.42 9.08
CA GLN A 411 -22.00 -4.57 9.51
C GLN A 411 -21.57 -6.05 9.56
N ASP A 412 -22.47 -6.97 9.88
CA ASP A 412 -22.21 -8.41 9.79
C ASP A 412 -22.06 -8.88 8.35
N LEU A 413 -22.83 -8.32 7.39
CA LEU A 413 -22.64 -8.57 5.97
C LEU A 413 -21.29 -8.07 5.46
N ILE A 414 -20.84 -6.88 5.89
CA ILE A 414 -19.51 -6.37 5.57
C ILE A 414 -18.42 -7.28 6.13
N TRP A 415 -18.58 -7.79 7.36
CA TRP A 415 -17.65 -8.75 7.93
C TRP A 415 -17.57 -10.04 7.08
N GLN A 416 -18.74 -10.66 6.77
CA GLN A 416 -18.82 -11.88 5.96
C GLN A 416 -18.19 -11.67 4.57
N MET A 417 -18.42 -10.51 3.96
CA MET A 417 -17.88 -10.14 2.65
C MET A 417 -16.34 -10.14 2.62
N PHE A 418 -15.69 -9.75 3.71
CA PHE A 418 -14.25 -9.66 3.81
C PHE A 418 -13.58 -10.83 4.53
N GLU A 419 -14.31 -11.75 5.14
CA GLU A 419 -13.79 -12.77 6.06
C GLU A 419 -12.65 -13.59 5.47
N ASP A 420 -12.82 -14.14 4.27
CA ASP A 420 -11.79 -14.96 3.61
C ASP A 420 -10.56 -14.13 3.22
N SER A 421 -10.76 -12.92 2.73
CA SER A 421 -9.66 -12.03 2.36
C SER A 421 -8.93 -11.49 3.58
N LEU A 422 -9.65 -11.20 4.68
CA LEU A 422 -9.06 -10.85 5.97
C LEU A 422 -8.24 -12.00 6.54
N ALA A 423 -8.71 -13.25 6.41
CA ALA A 423 -7.98 -14.43 6.85
C ALA A 423 -6.60 -14.53 6.17
N LEU A 424 -6.46 -14.10 4.92
CA LEU A 424 -5.17 -14.05 4.21
C LEU A 424 -4.29 -12.87 4.67
N THR A 425 -4.87 -11.74 5.07
CA THR A 425 -4.12 -10.50 5.36
C THR A 425 -4.45 -9.89 6.73
N PRO A 426 -4.35 -10.67 7.84
CA PRO A 426 -4.83 -10.23 9.16
C PRO A 426 -3.88 -9.30 9.90
N PHE A 427 -2.64 -9.08 9.42
CA PHE A 427 -1.56 -8.41 10.17
C PHE A 427 -1.36 -6.94 9.82
N THR A 428 -1.90 -6.46 8.69
CA THR A 428 -1.47 -5.18 8.11
C THR A 428 -2.24 -3.97 8.64
N GLN A 429 -3.52 -4.11 8.96
CA GLN A 429 -4.44 -3.02 9.28
C GLN A 429 -4.08 -2.28 10.59
N GLN A 430 -3.45 -2.98 11.53
CA GLN A 430 -2.98 -2.37 12.78
C GLN A 430 -2.16 -1.10 12.53
N ALA A 431 -1.15 -1.16 11.68
CA ALA A 431 -0.27 -0.03 11.42
C ALA A 431 -1.00 1.17 10.76
N ASN A 432 -2.10 0.92 10.04
CA ASN A 432 -2.94 1.97 9.48
C ASN A 432 -3.74 2.69 10.56
N ILE A 433 -4.41 1.92 11.40
CA ILE A 433 -5.28 2.43 12.47
C ILE A 433 -4.47 3.18 13.53
N THR A 434 -3.35 2.62 13.99
CA THR A 434 -2.48 3.23 15.01
C THR A 434 -1.59 4.36 14.45
N GLY A 435 -1.49 4.48 13.13
CA GLY A 435 -0.63 5.48 12.47
C GLY A 435 0.86 5.14 12.48
N GLN A 436 1.23 3.91 12.88
CA GLN A 436 2.60 3.42 12.93
C GLN A 436 3.21 3.24 11.53
N PRO A 437 4.53 3.35 11.36
CA PRO A 437 5.21 2.88 10.15
C PRO A 437 5.36 1.37 10.20
N ALA A 438 5.31 0.73 9.02
CA ALA A 438 5.56 -0.70 8.87
C ALA A 438 6.20 -0.99 7.50
N ILE A 439 7.11 -1.96 7.45
CA ILE A 439 7.78 -2.38 6.21
C ILE A 439 7.61 -3.87 5.99
N SER A 440 7.23 -4.25 4.76
CA SER A 440 7.28 -5.64 4.30
C SER A 440 8.59 -5.88 3.56
N LEU A 441 9.32 -6.91 3.96
CA LEU A 441 10.60 -7.30 3.40
C LEU A 441 10.54 -8.72 2.84
N PRO A 442 11.04 -8.98 1.63
CA PRO A 442 11.01 -10.29 0.96
C PRO A 442 12.13 -11.20 1.46
N THR A 443 12.00 -11.73 2.68
CA THR A 443 13.02 -12.56 3.34
C THR A 443 12.86 -14.07 3.13
N TYR A 444 11.77 -14.48 2.45
CA TYR A 444 11.46 -15.90 2.29
C TYR A 444 10.83 -16.19 0.92
N GLN A 445 11.22 -17.34 0.36
CA GLN A 445 10.56 -17.99 -0.78
C GLN A 445 10.18 -19.40 -0.40
N THR A 446 8.97 -19.82 -0.79
CA THR A 446 8.52 -21.20 -0.65
C THR A 446 9.34 -22.13 -1.55
N PRO A 447 9.30 -23.46 -1.32
CA PRO A 447 9.93 -24.43 -2.23
C PRO A 447 9.45 -24.31 -3.69
N GLN A 448 8.27 -23.75 -3.92
CA GLN A 448 7.70 -23.49 -5.25
C GLN A 448 8.16 -22.14 -5.85
N GLY A 449 8.99 -21.37 -5.15
CA GLY A 449 9.51 -20.09 -5.60
C GLY A 449 8.58 -18.90 -5.36
N LEU A 450 7.45 -19.08 -4.64
CA LEU A 450 6.54 -17.99 -4.32
C LEU A 450 7.06 -17.19 -3.11
N PRO A 451 7.13 -15.87 -3.15
CA PRO A 451 7.61 -15.07 -2.03
C PRO A 451 6.57 -14.95 -0.92
N ILE A 452 7.04 -14.86 0.31
CA ILE A 452 6.28 -14.42 1.48
C ILE A 452 7.13 -13.38 2.22
N GLY A 453 6.61 -12.16 2.35
CA GLY A 453 7.27 -11.10 3.10
C GLY A 453 7.03 -11.23 4.59
N VAL A 454 8.00 -10.78 5.38
CA VAL A 454 7.81 -10.52 6.80
C VAL A 454 7.62 -9.03 7.03
N GLN A 455 6.82 -8.67 8.03
CA GLN A 455 6.50 -7.28 8.34
C GLN A 455 7.14 -6.85 9.66
N PHE A 456 7.87 -5.75 9.63
CA PHE A 456 8.32 -5.04 10.83
C PHE A 456 7.46 -3.80 11.04
N THR A 457 6.99 -3.59 12.27
CA THR A 457 6.25 -2.39 12.70
C THR A 457 7.03 -1.71 13.81
N ALA A 458 7.20 -0.38 13.73
CA ALA A 458 7.89 0.44 14.71
C ALA A 458 6.94 1.44 15.40
N ALA A 459 7.41 2.12 16.42
CA ALA A 459 6.71 3.26 16.99
C ALA A 459 6.48 4.35 15.93
N LYS A 460 5.42 5.14 16.07
CA LYS A 460 5.12 6.24 15.17
C LYS A 460 6.30 7.21 15.06
N GLY A 461 6.70 7.51 13.83
CA GLY A 461 7.83 8.39 13.53
C GLY A 461 9.20 7.68 13.46
N ARG A 462 9.26 6.36 13.71
CA ARG A 462 10.50 5.59 13.79
C ARG A 462 10.74 4.73 12.54
N GLU A 463 10.58 5.31 11.36
CA GLU A 463 10.99 4.67 10.10
C GLU A 463 12.48 4.37 10.05
N ASP A 464 13.30 5.12 10.78
CA ASP A 464 14.73 4.89 10.93
C ASP A 464 15.06 3.46 11.37
N LEU A 465 14.33 2.91 12.35
CA LEU A 465 14.53 1.54 12.82
C LEU A 465 14.18 0.49 11.75
N LEU A 466 13.13 0.76 10.98
CA LEU A 466 12.70 -0.12 9.88
C LEU A 466 13.72 -0.14 8.75
N LEU A 467 14.24 1.04 8.37
CA LEU A 467 15.24 1.18 7.33
C LEU A 467 16.59 0.57 7.77
N TYR A 468 16.95 0.71 9.03
CA TYR A 468 18.16 0.11 9.58
C TYR A 468 18.15 -1.41 9.49
N VAL A 469 17.05 -2.06 9.92
CA VAL A 469 16.90 -3.52 9.81
C VAL A 469 16.88 -3.96 8.36
N ALA A 470 16.17 -3.22 7.49
CA ALA A 470 16.11 -3.52 6.06
C ALA A 470 17.50 -3.47 5.41
N ASP A 471 18.32 -2.43 5.74
CA ASP A 471 19.69 -2.29 5.25
C ASP A 471 20.60 -3.44 5.73
N GLN A 472 20.51 -3.83 7.01
CA GLN A 472 21.26 -4.98 7.53
C GLN A 472 20.91 -6.28 6.79
N LEU A 473 19.61 -6.55 6.56
CA LEU A 473 19.19 -7.75 5.85
C LEU A 473 19.60 -7.72 4.37
N GLU A 474 19.54 -6.55 3.70
CA GLU A 474 20.03 -6.39 2.32
C GLU A 474 21.55 -6.61 2.24
N GLN A 475 22.34 -6.00 3.13
CA GLN A 475 23.80 -6.17 3.18
C GLN A 475 24.22 -7.61 3.46
N ALA A 476 23.46 -8.31 4.30
CA ALA A 476 23.63 -9.74 4.57
C ALA A 476 23.14 -10.66 3.43
N ARG A 477 22.57 -10.11 2.36
CA ARG A 477 21.97 -10.83 1.22
C ARG A 477 20.83 -11.77 1.62
N LEU A 478 20.02 -11.32 2.56
CA LEU A 478 18.87 -12.07 3.09
C LEU A 478 17.53 -11.60 2.50
N LEU A 479 17.55 -10.63 1.58
CA LEU A 479 16.38 -10.21 0.80
C LEU A 479 16.40 -10.91 -0.57
N HIS A 480 15.28 -11.51 -0.94
CA HIS A 480 15.06 -12.18 -2.23
C HIS A 480 14.41 -11.15 -3.21
N LEU A 481 15.21 -10.19 -3.66
CA LEU A 481 14.81 -9.08 -4.54
C LEU A 481 14.99 -9.41 -6.02
#